data_e89f59edf9a00edfa35be24d77f4d665
#
_entry.id   e89f59edf9a00edfa35be24d77f4d665
#
_cell.length_a   1.000
_cell.length_b   1.000
_cell.length_c   1.000
_cell.angle_alpha   90.00
_cell.angle_beta   90.00
_cell.angle_gamma   90.00
#
_symmetry.space_group_name_H-M   'P 1'
#
loop_
_entity.id
_entity.type
_entity.pdbx_description
1 polymer ?
#
loop_
_entity_poly.entity_id
_entity_poly.type
_entity_poly.pdbx_seq_one_letter_code
_entity_poly.pdbx_strand_id
1 'polypeptide(L)'
;MNSAMYNAPQYTRSFYQPEELFAGYDSGIEINKNLDGFTFDEERNCWVRVLEMELQPVTYIYLVQVILHNNNRDYRKVTAVDGNANLSGMARSVNLNTGVTGSDAVTVDFNVRMKQDLTDKQGERVDVIGGKVLTFGMPKLNPHKLDTRAYMESLQKVADADTGNRHYVDVNMQFYNGKDSTLVFDVTDQVRRLFRGGVITIDLDMDKVPVPHRTGGSGFDATVKDWEEKEWEFDM
;
A
#
# COMPACT_ATOMS: atom_id res chain seq x y z
N MET A 1 -23.71 -5.42 -10.32
CA MET A 1 -22.23 -5.54 -10.28
C MET A 1 -21.80 -5.59 -8.82
N ASN A 2 -21.14 -6.66 -8.41
CA ASN A 2 -20.61 -6.76 -7.04
C ASN A 2 -19.21 -6.17 -7.01
N SER A 3 -19.05 -5.02 -6.36
CA SER A 3 -17.73 -4.39 -6.17
C SER A 3 -17.55 -3.99 -4.72
N ALA A 4 -16.33 -4.18 -4.20
CA ALA A 4 -15.93 -3.61 -2.94
C ALA A 4 -15.26 -2.25 -3.17
N MET A 5 -15.53 -1.30 -2.29
CA MET A 5 -14.96 0.05 -2.31
C MET A 5 -14.52 0.43 -0.90
N TYR A 6 -13.56 1.34 -0.81
CA TYR A 6 -13.13 1.89 0.48
C TYR A 6 -14.23 2.75 1.12
N ASN A 7 -14.28 2.71 2.45
CA ASN A 7 -15.06 3.68 3.22
C ASN A 7 -14.32 5.02 3.25
N ALA A 8 -15.00 6.10 2.90
CA ALA A 8 -14.42 7.43 2.96
C ALA A 8 -14.61 8.04 4.36
N PRO A 9 -13.57 8.64 4.96
CA PRO A 9 -13.74 9.52 6.11
C PRO A 9 -14.52 10.78 5.71
N GLN A 10 -15.32 11.29 6.62
CA GLN A 10 -16.33 12.34 6.34
C GLN A 10 -15.68 13.69 6.05
N TYR A 11 -14.67 14.04 5.64
CA TYR A 11 -14.02 15.34 5.30
C TYR A 11 -12.55 15.24 4.88
N THR A 12 -12.05 14.08 4.44
CA THR A 12 -10.67 13.93 4.02
C THR A 12 -10.54 13.49 2.56
N ARG A 13 -9.40 13.78 1.94
CA ARG A 13 -9.07 13.32 0.59
C ARG A 13 -8.54 11.90 0.56
N SER A 14 -8.43 11.26 1.72
CA SER A 14 -7.94 9.91 1.89
C SER A 14 -9.05 8.95 2.33
N PHE A 15 -8.80 7.67 2.24
CA PHE A 15 -9.73 6.61 2.57
C PHE A 15 -9.13 5.72 3.65
N TYR A 16 -9.97 5.19 4.53
CA TYR A 16 -9.55 4.14 5.45
C TYR A 16 -9.19 2.88 4.65
N GLN A 17 -8.22 2.13 5.16
CA GLN A 17 -7.87 0.85 4.59
C GLN A 17 -9.06 -0.13 4.64
N PRO A 18 -9.23 -1.02 3.63
CA PRO A 18 -10.25 -2.05 3.65
C PRO A 18 -9.92 -3.11 4.71
N GLU A 19 -10.89 -3.93 5.03
CA GLU A 19 -10.66 -5.16 5.77
C GLU A 19 -9.98 -6.22 4.89
N GLU A 20 -9.46 -7.27 5.51
CA GLU A 20 -8.97 -8.44 4.77
C GLU A 20 -10.14 -9.13 4.10
N LEU A 21 -10.13 -9.16 2.77
CA LEU A 21 -11.20 -9.72 1.96
C LEU A 21 -10.68 -10.86 1.10
N PHE A 22 -11.47 -11.92 1.05
CA PHE A 22 -11.27 -13.05 0.16
C PHE A 22 -12.54 -13.26 -0.66
N ALA A 23 -12.39 -13.59 -1.92
CA ALA A 23 -13.51 -13.88 -2.81
C ALA A 23 -13.27 -15.19 -3.57
N GLY A 24 -14.34 -15.94 -3.78
CA GLY A 24 -14.40 -17.08 -4.67
C GLY A 24 -15.60 -16.90 -5.60
N TYR A 25 -15.46 -17.29 -6.84
CA TYR A 25 -16.53 -17.21 -7.83
C TYR A 25 -16.52 -18.44 -8.72
N ASP A 26 -17.67 -19.12 -8.79
CA ASP A 26 -17.90 -20.20 -9.71
C ASP A 26 -19.17 -19.90 -10.55
N SER A 27 -18.99 -19.81 -11.86
CA SER A 27 -20.08 -19.59 -12.82
C SER A 27 -20.62 -20.88 -13.42
N GLY A 28 -20.00 -22.02 -13.12
CA GLY A 28 -20.27 -23.31 -13.72
C GLY A 28 -21.21 -24.21 -12.91
N ILE A 29 -21.95 -23.68 -11.92
CA ILE A 29 -22.88 -24.47 -11.11
C ILE A 29 -24.14 -24.77 -11.91
N GLU A 30 -24.21 -25.96 -12.51
CA GLU A 30 -25.40 -26.44 -13.19
C GLU A 30 -26.23 -27.30 -12.24
N ILE A 31 -27.53 -27.02 -12.21
CA ILE A 31 -28.53 -27.83 -11.53
C ILE A 31 -29.36 -28.55 -12.60
N ASN A 32 -29.09 -29.82 -12.81
CA ASN A 32 -29.86 -30.60 -13.77
C ASN A 32 -31.12 -31.18 -13.12
N LYS A 33 -32.07 -31.67 -13.97
CA LYS A 33 -33.33 -32.23 -13.52
C LYS A 33 -33.14 -33.53 -12.72
N ASN A 34 -32.01 -34.20 -12.88
CA ASN A 34 -31.72 -35.50 -12.22
C ASN A 34 -31.01 -35.26 -10.86
N LEU A 35 -30.73 -34.00 -10.50
CA LEU A 35 -30.03 -33.64 -9.26
C LEU A 35 -28.67 -34.38 -9.09
N ASP A 36 -27.92 -34.55 -10.20
CA ASP A 36 -26.63 -35.20 -10.18
C ASP A 36 -25.67 -34.45 -9.28
N GLY A 37 -25.02 -35.14 -8.36
CA GLY A 37 -24.13 -34.56 -7.36
C GLY A 37 -24.84 -33.95 -6.13
N PHE A 38 -26.16 -34.13 -6.02
CA PHE A 38 -26.91 -33.83 -4.82
C PHE A 38 -27.14 -35.07 -3.96
N THR A 39 -27.17 -34.85 -2.64
CA THR A 39 -27.53 -35.87 -1.65
C THR A 39 -28.78 -35.38 -0.92
N PHE A 40 -29.74 -36.27 -0.66
CA PHE A 40 -30.93 -35.92 0.10
C PHE A 40 -30.58 -35.87 1.60
N ASP A 41 -30.82 -34.75 2.22
CA ASP A 41 -30.67 -34.54 3.66
C ASP A 41 -32.03 -34.79 4.33
N GLU A 42 -32.15 -35.87 5.08
CA GLU A 42 -33.40 -36.28 5.73
C GLU A 42 -33.79 -35.31 6.87
N GLU A 43 -32.79 -34.76 7.59
CA GLU A 43 -33.06 -33.86 8.72
C GLU A 43 -33.67 -32.53 8.25
N ARG A 44 -33.17 -32.02 7.10
CA ARG A 44 -33.60 -30.77 6.50
C ARG A 44 -34.70 -30.95 5.45
N ASN A 45 -35.00 -32.21 5.10
CA ASN A 45 -35.95 -32.58 4.04
C ASN A 45 -35.68 -31.83 2.72
N CYS A 46 -34.42 -31.78 2.28
CA CYS A 46 -34.00 -31.12 1.07
C CYS A 46 -32.81 -31.78 0.38
N TRP A 47 -32.65 -31.52 -0.91
CA TRP A 47 -31.49 -31.96 -1.67
C TRP A 47 -30.32 -30.98 -1.45
N VAL A 48 -29.17 -31.48 -1.03
CA VAL A 48 -27.95 -30.70 -0.71
C VAL A 48 -26.83 -31.11 -1.65
N ARG A 49 -26.13 -30.11 -2.19
CA ARG A 49 -24.85 -30.28 -2.87
C ARG A 49 -23.78 -29.49 -2.13
N VAL A 50 -22.71 -30.15 -1.79
CA VAL A 50 -21.53 -29.51 -1.21
C VAL A 50 -20.68 -28.96 -2.36
N LEU A 51 -20.35 -27.69 -2.30
CA LEU A 51 -19.44 -27.04 -3.24
C LEU A 51 -18.17 -26.67 -2.48
N GLU A 52 -17.05 -27.13 -2.98
CA GLU A 52 -15.74 -26.70 -2.52
C GLU A 52 -15.27 -25.53 -3.39
N MET A 53 -14.88 -24.43 -2.75
CA MET A 53 -14.48 -23.24 -3.46
C MET A 53 -13.16 -22.71 -2.87
N GLU A 54 -12.19 -22.46 -3.71
CA GLU A 54 -10.96 -21.82 -3.31
C GLU A 54 -11.14 -20.30 -3.26
N LEU A 55 -10.89 -19.72 -2.09
CA LEU A 55 -10.94 -18.27 -1.91
C LEU A 55 -9.61 -17.64 -2.25
N GLN A 56 -9.64 -16.58 -3.05
CA GLN A 56 -8.47 -15.81 -3.42
C GLN A 56 -8.50 -14.44 -2.70
N PRO A 57 -7.35 -13.94 -2.21
CA PRO A 57 -7.31 -12.62 -1.61
C PRO A 57 -7.60 -11.53 -2.65
N VAL A 58 -8.47 -10.59 -2.31
CA VAL A 58 -8.78 -9.40 -3.12
C VAL A 58 -8.22 -8.12 -2.51
N THR A 59 -7.64 -8.23 -1.32
CA THR A 59 -6.87 -7.18 -0.66
C THR A 59 -5.42 -7.62 -0.51
N TYR A 60 -4.50 -6.67 -0.65
CA TYR A 60 -3.06 -6.91 -0.56
C TYR A 60 -2.47 -6.12 0.60
N ILE A 61 -1.52 -6.74 1.31
CA ILE A 61 -0.85 -6.16 2.47
C ILE A 61 0.50 -5.60 2.04
N TYR A 62 0.72 -4.32 2.30
CA TYR A 62 2.05 -3.72 2.23
C TYR A 62 2.54 -3.41 3.64
N LEU A 63 3.77 -3.81 3.93
CA LEU A 63 4.51 -3.42 5.12
C LEU A 63 5.43 -2.27 4.72
N VAL A 64 5.12 -1.07 5.17
CA VAL A 64 5.93 0.11 4.90
C VAL A 64 6.93 0.29 6.03
N GLN A 65 8.21 0.46 5.68
CA GLN A 65 9.27 0.82 6.62
C GLN A 65 10.13 1.95 6.06
N VAL A 66 10.31 2.98 6.87
CA VAL A 66 11.26 4.07 6.62
C VAL A 66 12.40 3.92 7.63
N ILE A 67 13.59 3.64 7.14
CA ILE A 67 14.80 3.43 7.92
C ILE A 67 15.53 4.76 7.99
N LEU A 68 15.67 5.31 9.20
CA LEU A 68 16.32 6.58 9.46
C LEU A 68 17.77 6.34 9.86
N HIS A 69 18.69 6.43 8.90
CA HIS A 69 20.13 6.38 9.14
C HIS A 69 20.61 7.71 9.74
N ASN A 70 21.56 7.67 10.65
CA ASN A 70 22.14 8.85 11.30
C ASN A 70 21.15 9.72 12.09
N ASN A 71 19.96 9.20 12.44
CA ASN A 71 18.95 9.98 13.16
C ASN A 71 19.40 10.42 14.56
N ASN A 72 20.28 9.65 15.20
CA ASN A 72 20.75 9.91 16.57
C ASN A 72 22.29 10.05 16.67
N ARG A 73 22.94 10.57 15.64
CA ARG A 73 24.41 10.69 15.60
C ARG A 73 24.93 11.61 16.70
N ASP A 74 24.48 12.84 16.73
CA ASP A 74 24.82 13.83 17.77
C ASP A 74 23.64 14.06 18.73
N TYR A 75 22.45 14.08 18.17
CA TYR A 75 21.16 14.16 18.84
C TYR A 75 20.11 13.56 17.91
N ARG A 76 19.01 13.05 18.46
CA ARG A 76 17.93 12.48 17.65
C ARG A 76 17.16 13.59 16.91
N LYS A 77 17.30 13.62 15.58
CA LYS A 77 16.65 14.64 14.75
C LYS A 77 15.13 14.47 14.70
N VAL A 78 14.65 13.25 14.38
CA VAL A 78 13.24 12.88 14.43
C VAL A 78 12.99 12.18 15.75
N THR A 79 12.10 12.72 16.56
CA THR A 79 11.82 12.24 17.92
C THR A 79 10.54 11.43 18.01
N ALA A 80 9.58 11.70 17.12
CA ALA A 80 8.29 11.02 17.04
C ALA A 80 7.73 11.08 15.62
N VAL A 81 6.66 10.32 15.38
CA VAL A 81 5.83 10.39 14.18
C VAL A 81 4.39 10.65 14.58
N ASP A 82 3.65 11.36 13.76
CA ASP A 82 2.20 11.33 13.84
C ASP A 82 1.74 9.90 13.57
N GLY A 83 0.81 9.38 14.36
CA GLY A 83 0.40 7.97 14.29
C GLY A 83 -0.15 7.52 12.93
N ASN A 84 -0.26 8.43 11.95
CA ASN A 84 -0.82 8.19 10.63
C ASN A 84 0.19 8.50 9.51
N ALA A 85 0.08 7.70 8.44
CA ALA A 85 0.78 7.87 7.17
C ALA A 85 -0.19 7.55 6.03
N ASN A 86 0.19 7.90 4.80
CA ASN A 86 -0.63 7.70 3.63
C ASN A 86 0.12 6.92 2.57
N LEU A 87 -0.60 6.05 1.84
CA LEU A 87 -0.12 5.43 0.60
C LEU A 87 -1.06 5.84 -0.53
N SER A 88 -0.53 6.59 -1.50
CA SER A 88 -1.31 7.10 -2.63
C SER A 88 -1.21 6.22 -3.88
N GLY A 89 -2.09 6.47 -4.86
CA GLY A 89 -2.08 5.78 -6.13
C GLY A 89 -2.72 4.40 -6.12
N MET A 90 -3.37 3.98 -5.04
CA MET A 90 -3.97 2.65 -4.92
C MET A 90 -5.36 2.60 -5.56
N ALA A 91 -5.76 1.43 -6.07
CA ALA A 91 -7.06 1.26 -6.71
C ALA A 91 -8.21 1.54 -5.74
N ARG A 92 -9.19 2.33 -6.19
CA ARG A 92 -10.37 2.69 -5.39
C ARG A 92 -11.33 1.53 -5.14
N SER A 93 -11.38 0.58 -6.06
CA SER A 93 -12.36 -0.51 -6.01
C SER A 93 -11.81 -1.78 -6.63
N VAL A 94 -12.43 -2.90 -6.29
CA VAL A 94 -12.17 -4.21 -6.89
C VAL A 94 -13.50 -4.89 -7.24
N ASN A 95 -13.53 -5.58 -8.37
CA ASN A 95 -14.65 -6.42 -8.74
C ASN A 95 -14.52 -7.77 -8.03
N LEU A 96 -15.46 -8.10 -7.15
CA LEU A 96 -15.39 -9.33 -6.34
C LEU A 96 -15.49 -10.62 -7.15
N ASN A 97 -16.12 -10.58 -8.33
CA ASN A 97 -16.25 -11.77 -9.18
C ASN A 97 -14.99 -12.07 -9.98
N THR A 98 -14.25 -11.02 -10.36
CA THR A 98 -13.08 -11.17 -11.24
C THR A 98 -11.77 -10.81 -10.58
N GLY A 99 -11.77 -10.20 -9.38
CA GLY A 99 -10.59 -9.66 -8.74
C GLY A 99 -9.95 -8.48 -9.48
N VAL A 100 -10.53 -8.04 -10.59
CA VAL A 100 -9.97 -6.92 -11.38
C VAL A 100 -10.23 -5.61 -10.67
N THR A 101 -9.18 -4.81 -10.50
CA THR A 101 -9.27 -3.50 -9.84
C THR A 101 -9.77 -2.41 -10.79
N GLY A 102 -10.43 -1.41 -10.21
CA GLY A 102 -10.90 -0.23 -10.94
C GLY A 102 -9.75 0.64 -11.47
N SER A 103 -10.09 1.62 -12.31
CA SER A 103 -9.14 2.57 -12.90
C SER A 103 -8.80 3.75 -12.00
N ASP A 104 -9.68 4.07 -11.07
CA ASP A 104 -9.57 5.24 -10.21
C ASP A 104 -8.55 4.99 -9.10
N ALA A 105 -7.67 5.95 -8.90
CA ALA A 105 -6.68 5.92 -7.84
C ALA A 105 -7.13 6.73 -6.62
N VAL A 106 -6.76 6.24 -5.44
CA VAL A 106 -7.02 6.89 -4.15
C VAL A 106 -5.80 6.86 -3.26
N THR A 107 -5.84 7.66 -2.20
CA THR A 107 -4.90 7.63 -1.09
C THR A 107 -5.51 6.86 0.07
N VAL A 108 -4.75 5.96 0.67
CA VAL A 108 -5.18 5.11 1.78
C VAL A 108 -4.40 5.47 3.05
N ASP A 109 -5.12 5.77 4.12
CA ASP A 109 -4.53 6.08 5.42
C ASP A 109 -4.19 4.79 6.18
N PHE A 110 -3.06 4.80 6.85
CA PHE A 110 -2.65 3.70 7.71
C PHE A 110 -1.86 4.18 8.92
N ASN A 111 -1.85 3.37 9.97
CA ASN A 111 -1.13 3.68 11.19
C ASN A 111 0.34 3.32 11.09
N VAL A 112 1.20 4.21 11.59
CA VAL A 112 2.64 4.01 11.70
C VAL A 112 3.11 4.17 13.14
N ARG A 113 4.23 3.52 13.44
CA ARG A 113 4.91 3.64 14.73
C ARG A 113 6.41 3.74 14.51
N MET A 114 7.06 4.49 15.36
CA MET A 114 8.52 4.59 15.39
C MET A 114 9.09 3.63 16.42
N LYS A 115 10.10 2.86 16.00
CA LYS A 115 10.98 2.07 16.87
C LYS A 115 12.36 2.69 16.79
N GLN A 116 12.94 2.94 17.94
CA GLN A 116 14.23 3.61 18.07
C GLN A 116 15.32 2.60 18.41
N ASP A 117 16.57 2.97 18.08
CA ASP A 117 17.78 2.25 18.49
C ASP A 117 17.80 0.77 18.05
N LEU A 118 17.31 0.51 16.86
CA LEU A 118 17.45 -0.80 16.22
C LEU A 118 18.83 -0.93 15.59
N THR A 119 19.24 -2.17 15.34
CA THR A 119 20.47 -2.48 14.60
C THR A 119 20.10 -3.02 13.24
N ASP A 120 20.64 -2.43 12.18
CA ASP A 120 20.46 -2.89 10.81
C ASP A 120 21.34 -4.14 10.50
N LYS A 121 21.29 -4.60 9.24
CA LYS A 121 22.07 -5.76 8.78
C LYS A 121 23.58 -5.52 8.76
N GLN A 122 23.99 -4.27 8.70
CA GLN A 122 25.37 -3.82 8.70
C GLN A 122 25.92 -3.64 10.12
N GLY A 123 25.06 -3.75 11.13
CA GLY A 123 25.42 -3.50 12.53
C GLY A 123 25.33 -2.02 12.94
N GLU A 124 24.80 -1.17 12.07
CA GLU A 124 24.61 0.25 12.33
C GLU A 124 23.32 0.53 13.10
N ARG A 125 23.36 1.58 13.92
CA ARG A 125 22.21 1.98 14.73
C ARG A 125 21.27 2.83 13.91
N VAL A 126 20.02 2.41 13.82
CA VAL A 126 18.96 3.06 13.03
C VAL A 126 17.67 3.20 13.83
N ASP A 127 16.87 4.19 13.48
CA ASP A 127 15.48 4.28 13.91
C ASP A 127 14.58 3.87 12.73
N VAL A 128 13.47 3.20 13.00
CA VAL A 128 12.58 2.72 11.94
C VAL A 128 11.15 3.16 12.20
N ILE A 129 10.54 3.79 11.21
CA ILE A 129 9.12 4.09 11.18
C ILE A 129 8.46 3.00 10.34
N GLY A 130 7.47 2.31 10.89
CA GLY A 130 6.83 1.20 10.18
C GLY A 130 5.34 1.12 10.42
N GLY A 131 4.64 0.58 9.42
CA GLY A 131 3.21 0.34 9.45
C GLY A 131 2.75 -0.72 8.46
N LYS A 132 1.53 -1.21 8.66
CA LYS A 132 0.85 -2.14 7.76
C LYS A 132 -0.29 -1.39 7.09
N VAL A 133 -0.38 -1.50 5.77
CA VAL A 133 -1.51 -0.96 5.00
C VAL A 133 -2.13 -2.06 4.13
N LEU A 134 -3.46 -2.15 4.15
CA LEU A 134 -4.25 -2.99 3.26
C LEU A 134 -4.81 -2.13 2.14
N THR A 135 -4.76 -2.66 0.91
CA THR A 135 -5.27 -1.99 -0.29
C THR A 135 -5.84 -3.01 -1.26
N PHE A 136 -6.57 -2.56 -2.27
CA PHE A 136 -6.96 -3.40 -3.40
C PHE A 136 -5.85 -3.57 -4.45
N GLY A 137 -4.65 -3.06 -4.18
CA GLY A 137 -3.53 -3.09 -5.12
C GLY A 137 -3.54 -1.92 -6.10
N MET A 138 -2.80 -2.06 -7.18
CA MET A 138 -2.70 -1.04 -8.21
C MET A 138 -3.98 -0.92 -9.04
N PRO A 139 -4.30 0.28 -9.58
CA PRO A 139 -5.37 0.45 -10.56
C PRO A 139 -5.16 -0.41 -11.82
N LYS A 140 -6.28 -0.93 -12.38
CA LYS A 140 -6.30 -1.79 -13.57
C LYS A 140 -5.54 -3.12 -13.42
N LEU A 141 -5.28 -3.56 -12.19
CA LEU A 141 -4.67 -4.85 -11.93
C LEU A 141 -5.66 -5.97 -12.26
N ASN A 142 -5.20 -6.97 -13.03
CA ASN A 142 -5.96 -8.18 -13.31
C ASN A 142 -5.22 -9.40 -12.75
N PRO A 143 -5.63 -9.94 -11.61
CA PRO A 143 -4.92 -11.03 -10.95
C PRO A 143 -4.84 -12.32 -11.79
N HIS A 144 -5.80 -12.55 -12.70
CA HIS A 144 -5.80 -13.72 -13.58
C HIS A 144 -4.79 -13.64 -14.74
N LYS A 145 -4.22 -12.46 -14.99
CA LYS A 145 -3.21 -12.24 -16.03
C LYS A 145 -1.80 -12.08 -15.48
N LEU A 146 -1.64 -12.07 -14.17
CA LEU A 146 -0.35 -11.80 -13.50
C LEU A 146 0.75 -12.83 -13.83
N ASP A 147 0.36 -14.03 -14.22
CA ASP A 147 1.31 -15.09 -14.58
C ASP A 147 1.76 -15.02 -16.06
N THR A 148 1.22 -14.08 -16.83
CA THR A 148 1.65 -13.90 -18.22
C THR A 148 2.75 -12.85 -18.33
N ARG A 149 3.90 -13.22 -18.92
CA ARG A 149 5.02 -12.30 -19.17
C ARG A 149 4.57 -11.04 -19.92
N ALA A 150 3.71 -11.19 -20.92
CA ALA A 150 3.18 -10.08 -21.71
C ALA A 150 2.38 -9.07 -20.85
N TYR A 151 1.64 -9.54 -19.85
CA TYR A 151 0.90 -8.66 -18.93
C TYR A 151 1.85 -7.93 -17.98
N MET A 152 2.85 -8.61 -17.45
CA MET A 152 3.90 -7.98 -16.64
C MET A 152 4.66 -6.91 -17.40
N GLU A 153 5.05 -7.18 -18.64
CA GLU A 153 5.67 -6.20 -19.54
C GLU A 153 4.73 -5.03 -19.87
N SER A 154 3.42 -5.28 -19.97
CA SER A 154 2.42 -4.22 -20.18
C SER A 154 2.26 -3.31 -18.96
N LEU A 155 2.29 -3.89 -17.77
CA LEU A 155 2.28 -3.11 -16.51
C LEU A 155 3.53 -2.24 -16.40
N GLN A 156 4.68 -2.77 -16.79
CA GLN A 156 5.95 -2.04 -16.80
C GLN A 156 5.97 -0.92 -17.84
N LYS A 157 5.46 -1.15 -19.04
CA LYS A 157 5.33 -0.12 -20.08
C LYS A 157 4.37 1.01 -19.74
N VAL A 158 3.26 0.71 -19.03
CA VAL A 158 2.36 1.72 -18.47
C VAL A 158 3.07 2.50 -17.37
N ALA A 159 4.03 1.87 -16.73
CA ALA A 159 4.90 2.44 -15.73
C ALA A 159 5.89 3.46 -16.28
N ASP A 160 6.52 3.14 -17.41
CA ASP A 160 7.52 3.98 -18.05
C ASP A 160 6.91 5.14 -18.84
N ALA A 161 5.61 5.04 -19.20
CA ALA A 161 4.88 6.16 -19.77
C ALA A 161 4.54 7.15 -18.63
N ASP A 162 4.95 8.39 -18.76
CA ASP A 162 4.75 9.52 -17.81
C ASP A 162 3.27 9.79 -17.43
N THR A 163 2.35 8.96 -17.92
CA THR A 163 0.91 8.98 -17.69
C THR A 163 0.43 7.92 -16.69
N GLY A 164 1.33 7.11 -16.11
CA GLY A 164 0.98 6.07 -15.14
C GLY A 164 0.69 6.66 -13.75
N ASN A 165 -0.23 6.04 -13.00
CA ASN A 165 -0.43 6.38 -11.59
C ASN A 165 0.87 6.20 -10.82
N ARG A 166 1.33 7.25 -10.15
CA ARG A 166 2.47 7.21 -9.24
C ARG A 166 1.98 6.85 -7.85
N HIS A 167 2.87 6.23 -7.08
CA HIS A 167 2.60 5.79 -5.72
C HIS A 167 3.55 6.51 -4.76
N TYR A 168 2.98 7.19 -3.76
CA TYR A 168 3.75 7.92 -2.77
C TYR A 168 3.41 7.45 -1.36
N VAL A 169 4.41 7.43 -0.51
CA VAL A 169 4.24 7.27 0.94
C VAL A 169 4.50 8.63 1.59
N ASP A 170 3.52 9.13 2.32
CA ASP A 170 3.62 10.39 3.07
C ASP A 170 3.68 10.06 4.55
N VAL A 171 4.71 10.57 5.24
CA VAL A 171 4.88 10.38 6.70
C VAL A 171 5.11 11.73 7.35
N ASN A 172 4.32 12.05 8.37
CA ASN A 172 4.52 13.24 9.18
C ASN A 172 5.46 12.95 10.35
N MET A 173 6.60 13.63 10.38
CA MET A 173 7.66 13.42 11.35
C MET A 173 7.82 14.64 12.25
N GLN A 174 7.91 14.41 13.55
CA GLN A 174 8.18 15.43 14.54
C GLN A 174 9.69 15.52 14.82
N PHE A 175 10.25 16.71 14.63
CA PHE A 175 11.66 16.99 14.86
C PHE A 175 11.92 17.44 16.30
N TYR A 176 13.19 17.33 16.74
CA TYR A 176 13.63 17.66 18.10
C TYR A 176 13.29 19.11 18.53
N ASN A 177 13.10 20.00 17.59
CA ASN A 177 12.72 21.41 17.85
C ASN A 177 11.20 21.61 18.03
N GLY A 178 10.42 20.50 18.07
CA GLY A 178 8.98 20.49 18.22
C GLY A 178 8.22 20.92 16.96
N LYS A 179 8.87 20.90 15.79
CA LYS A 179 8.24 21.14 14.50
C LYS A 179 7.97 19.82 13.77
N ASP A 180 6.87 19.81 13.06
CA ASP A 180 6.48 18.69 12.22
C ASP A 180 6.83 19.00 10.77
N SER A 181 7.14 17.94 10.01
CA SER A 181 7.32 18.02 8.57
C SER A 181 6.82 16.72 7.94
N THR A 182 6.04 16.85 6.88
CA THR A 182 5.62 15.72 6.07
C THR A 182 6.66 15.46 5.00
N LEU A 183 7.23 14.25 5.02
CA LEU A 183 8.13 13.78 3.97
C LEU A 183 7.35 12.86 3.03
N VAL A 184 7.56 13.08 1.73
CA VAL A 184 6.88 12.38 0.63
C VAL A 184 7.91 11.55 -0.12
N PHE A 185 7.67 10.25 -0.25
CA PHE A 185 8.58 9.32 -0.88
C PHE A 185 7.92 8.68 -2.10
N ASP A 186 8.56 8.74 -3.26
CA ASP A 186 8.12 7.99 -4.44
C ASP A 186 8.48 6.51 -4.26
N VAL A 187 7.47 5.67 -4.18
CA VAL A 187 7.59 4.22 -4.03
C VAL A 187 7.03 3.47 -5.24
N THR A 188 6.86 4.18 -6.34
CA THR A 188 6.19 3.69 -7.54
C THR A 188 6.79 2.38 -8.03
N ASP A 189 8.11 2.30 -8.14
CA ASP A 189 8.80 1.10 -8.64
C ASP A 189 8.69 -0.08 -7.68
N GLN A 190 8.69 0.20 -6.37
CA GLN A 190 8.53 -0.85 -5.38
C GLN A 190 7.11 -1.42 -5.42
N VAL A 191 6.07 -0.57 -5.44
CA VAL A 191 4.66 -1.02 -5.53
C VAL A 191 4.43 -1.82 -6.79
N ARG A 192 5.00 -1.41 -7.93
CA ARG A 192 4.88 -2.12 -9.20
C ARG A 192 5.52 -3.51 -9.17
N ARG A 193 6.67 -3.66 -8.53
CA ARG A 193 7.31 -4.97 -8.33
C ARG A 193 6.56 -5.83 -7.30
N LEU A 194 5.91 -5.20 -6.33
CA LEU A 194 5.19 -5.83 -5.22
C LEU A 194 3.67 -5.83 -5.45
N PHE A 195 3.22 -6.08 -6.66
CA PHE A 195 1.81 -5.94 -7.06
C PHE A 195 0.81 -6.80 -6.25
N ARG A 196 1.27 -7.84 -5.56
CA ARG A 196 0.50 -8.67 -4.61
C ARG A 196 0.78 -8.32 -3.14
N GLY A 197 1.30 -7.13 -2.87
CA GLY A 197 1.76 -6.75 -1.54
C GLY A 197 3.19 -7.17 -1.28
N GLY A 198 3.74 -6.72 -0.16
CA GLY A 198 5.12 -6.99 0.23
C GLY A 198 5.69 -5.91 1.12
N VAL A 199 7.02 -5.82 1.18
CA VAL A 199 7.72 -4.85 2.03
C VAL A 199 8.22 -3.69 1.17
N ILE A 200 7.70 -2.49 1.43
CA ILE A 200 8.20 -1.23 0.88
C ILE A 200 9.25 -0.70 1.85
N THR A 201 10.48 -0.55 1.37
CA THR A 201 11.60 -0.05 2.19
C THR A 201 12.06 1.29 1.65
N ILE A 202 12.18 2.28 2.54
CA ILE A 202 12.66 3.61 2.26
C ILE A 202 13.86 3.85 3.18
N ASP A 203 15.05 4.01 2.60
CA ASP A 203 16.27 4.36 3.31
C ASP A 203 16.44 5.88 3.29
N LEU A 204 16.49 6.49 4.46
CA LEU A 204 16.58 7.94 4.62
C LEU A 204 17.80 8.32 5.44
N ASP A 205 18.76 8.99 4.81
CA ASP A 205 19.93 9.56 5.48
C ASP A 205 19.55 10.89 6.13
N MET A 206 19.44 10.88 7.45
CA MET A 206 19.03 12.05 8.21
C MET A 206 20.05 13.20 8.18
N ASP A 207 21.30 12.95 7.80
CA ASP A 207 22.27 14.03 7.61
C ASP A 207 21.86 14.94 6.43
N LYS A 208 21.17 14.41 5.45
CA LYS A 208 20.67 15.14 4.26
C LYS A 208 19.31 15.79 4.47
N VAL A 209 18.57 15.44 5.52
CA VAL A 209 17.24 16.00 5.80
C VAL A 209 17.38 17.29 6.59
N PRO A 210 16.92 18.42 6.07
CA PRO A 210 16.97 19.69 6.79
C PRO A 210 15.99 19.66 7.98
N VAL A 211 16.42 20.22 9.11
CA VAL A 211 15.52 20.43 10.25
C VAL A 211 14.62 21.62 9.96
N PRO A 212 13.29 21.51 10.10
CA PRO A 212 12.38 22.61 9.88
C PRO A 212 12.71 23.80 10.78
N HIS A 213 12.88 24.99 10.19
CA HIS A 213 13.22 26.17 10.96
C HIS A 213 11.99 26.73 11.72
N ARG A 214 12.26 27.33 12.88
CA ARG A 214 11.28 28.08 13.64
C ARG A 214 11.08 29.45 12.99
N THR A 215 10.28 29.53 11.92
CA THR A 215 9.84 30.82 11.40
C THR A 215 8.81 31.39 12.34
N GLY A 216 9.12 32.52 12.94
CA GLY A 216 8.15 33.30 13.69
C GLY A 216 7.08 33.86 12.74
N GLY A 217 5.84 33.47 12.97
CA GLY A 217 4.62 34.12 12.47
C GLY A 217 4.31 33.90 10.98
N SER A 218 3.13 33.32 10.76
CA SER A 218 2.39 33.10 9.52
C SER A 218 2.82 31.89 8.68
N GLY A 219 1.83 30.98 8.53
CA GLY A 219 1.92 29.72 7.81
C GLY A 219 2.71 29.75 6.52
N PHE A 220 3.83 29.07 6.55
CA PHE A 220 4.55 28.70 5.34
C PHE A 220 4.50 27.16 5.27
N ASP A 221 3.65 26.66 4.41
CA ASP A 221 3.79 25.32 3.89
C ASP A 221 5.11 25.26 3.13
N ALA A 222 6.12 24.67 3.71
CA ALA A 222 7.34 24.33 3.01
C ALA A 222 7.05 23.16 2.08
N THR A 223 6.47 23.44 0.94
CA THR A 223 6.50 22.51 -0.19
C THR A 223 7.94 22.52 -0.68
N VAL A 224 8.70 21.47 -0.34
CA VAL A 224 10.05 21.27 -0.89
C VAL A 224 9.89 20.94 -2.37
N LYS A 225 9.97 21.98 -3.21
CA LYS A 225 9.85 21.88 -4.67
C LYS A 225 11.17 21.60 -5.39
N ASP A 226 12.28 21.57 -4.68
CA ASP A 226 13.61 21.45 -5.26
C ASP A 226 14.36 20.22 -4.70
N TRP A 227 13.81 19.03 -4.90
CA TRP A 227 14.62 17.84 -4.94
C TRP A 227 14.97 17.58 -6.42
N GLU A 228 16.18 17.92 -6.83
CA GLU A 228 16.74 17.41 -8.07
C GLU A 228 16.77 15.88 -7.97
N GLU A 229 16.06 15.21 -8.88
CA GLU A 229 16.17 13.77 -9.09
C GLU A 229 17.62 13.46 -9.42
N LYS A 230 18.38 12.94 -8.48
CA LYS A 230 19.62 12.24 -8.74
C LYS A 230 19.30 10.76 -8.87
N GLU A 231 19.33 10.26 -10.09
CA GLU A 231 19.37 8.84 -10.37
C GLU A 231 20.55 8.22 -9.60
N TRP A 232 20.23 7.25 -8.75
CA TRP A 232 21.22 6.42 -8.11
C TRP A 232 21.41 5.18 -8.99
N GLU A 233 22.51 5.15 -9.75
CA GLU A 233 23.00 3.91 -10.36
C GLU A 233 23.51 3.00 -9.23
N PHE A 234 22.87 1.87 -9.05
CA PHE A 234 23.41 0.78 -8.26
C PHE A 234 24.16 -0.14 -9.21
N ASP A 235 25.48 -0.11 -9.17
CA ASP A 235 26.31 -1.16 -9.74
C ASP A 235 26.03 -2.46 -8.98
N MET A 236 25.61 -3.52 -9.74
CA MET A 236 25.43 -4.87 -9.23
C MET A 236 26.77 -5.62 -9.20
#